data_b41746573c8166a49058e1112cf4c7c8
#
_entry.id   b41746573c8166a49058e1112cf4c7c8
#
_cell.length_a   1.000
_cell.length_b   1.000
_cell.length_c   1.000
_cell.angle_alpha   90.00
_cell.angle_beta   90.00
_cell.angle_gamma   90.00
#
_symmetry.space_group_name_H-M   'P 1'
#
loop_
_entity.id
_entity.type
_entity.pdbx_description
1 polymer ?
#
loop_
_entity_poly.entity_id
_entity_poly.type
_entity_poly.pdbx_seq_one_letter_code
_entity_poly.pdbx_strand_id
1 'polypeptide(L)'
;LLLNRLLQQKGKNPDSYTVLDRLAIVGNSGMGKLVYEPQIEITQEKRMDDLDELAGQCQKILNTEYSDKLDELYQLGGTSGGARPKIMTEYQGKDWIIKFPAHVDGKNIGRQEYEYSLCARECGITMSETKLFPSENCDGYFGIQRFDREKVDGKIKRVHVATAAALLELDYEQPSLDYHSLMKLTQLLTADDHEQREQMYRRMCFNVFAHN
;
A
#
# COMPACT_ATOMS: atom_id res chain seq x y z
N LEU A 1 1.46 -1.92 12.90
CA LEU A 1 0.44 -2.69 13.61
C LEU A 1 0.60 -4.20 13.40
N LEU A 2 0.53 -4.71 12.15
CA LEU A 2 0.60 -6.16 11.85
C LEU A 2 1.87 -6.83 12.39
N LEU A 3 3.06 -6.24 12.18
CA LEU A 3 4.31 -6.81 12.70
C LEU A 3 4.29 -6.97 14.23
N ASN A 4 3.83 -5.95 14.96
CA ASN A 4 3.77 -6.04 16.41
C ASN A 4 2.82 -7.16 16.87
N ARG A 5 1.68 -7.32 16.20
CA ARG A 5 0.73 -8.40 16.47
C ARG A 5 1.34 -9.78 16.20
N LEU A 6 2.01 -9.91 15.05
CA LEU A 6 2.70 -11.15 14.69
C LEU A 6 3.74 -11.55 15.74
N LEU A 7 4.58 -10.60 16.18
CA LEU A 7 5.58 -10.84 17.20
C LEU A 7 4.92 -11.27 18.53
N GLN A 8 3.87 -10.59 18.96
CA GLN A 8 3.11 -10.93 20.18
C GLN A 8 2.50 -12.34 20.10
N GLN A 9 1.88 -12.69 18.96
CA GLN A 9 1.31 -14.02 18.76
C GLN A 9 2.37 -15.14 18.80
N LYS A 10 3.61 -14.82 18.37
CA LYS A 10 4.77 -15.72 18.49
C LYS A 10 5.46 -15.68 19.87
N GLY A 11 4.86 -15.05 20.86
CA GLY A 11 5.41 -14.94 22.22
C GLY A 11 6.64 -14.02 22.32
N LYS A 12 6.83 -13.14 21.35
CA LYS A 12 7.96 -12.19 21.32
C LYS A 12 7.49 -10.80 21.74
N ASN A 13 8.35 -10.08 22.47
CA ASN A 13 8.07 -8.69 22.84
C ASN A 13 8.41 -7.75 21.68
N PRO A 14 7.44 -7.04 21.06
CA PRO A 14 7.71 -6.11 19.95
C PRO A 14 8.67 -4.98 20.32
N ASP A 15 8.70 -4.54 21.58
CA ASP A 15 9.53 -3.42 22.03
C ASP A 15 11.03 -3.80 22.13
N SER A 16 11.33 -5.10 22.13
CA SER A 16 12.71 -5.58 22.10
C SER A 16 13.35 -5.54 20.70
N TYR A 17 12.55 -5.27 19.64
CA TYR A 17 13.02 -5.21 18.26
C TYR A 17 13.44 -3.80 17.87
N THR A 18 14.71 -3.64 17.55
CA THR A 18 15.27 -2.39 17.03
C THR A 18 14.75 -2.06 15.64
N VAL A 19 15.02 -0.86 15.14
CA VAL A 19 14.70 -0.49 13.76
C VAL A 19 15.40 -1.43 12.76
N LEU A 20 16.65 -1.82 13.02
CA LEU A 20 17.40 -2.74 12.16
C LEU A 20 16.79 -4.13 12.13
N ASP A 21 16.33 -4.65 13.26
CA ASP A 21 15.64 -5.94 13.32
C ASP A 21 14.35 -5.90 12.51
N ARG A 22 13.59 -4.81 12.59
CA ARG A 22 12.36 -4.60 11.82
C ARG A 22 12.64 -4.50 10.33
N LEU A 23 13.72 -3.82 9.91
CA LEU A 23 14.13 -3.78 8.51
C LEU A 23 14.58 -5.15 8.00
N ALA A 24 15.33 -5.92 8.79
CA ALA A 24 15.71 -7.29 8.45
C ALA A 24 14.49 -8.22 8.27
N ILE A 25 13.41 -8.01 9.05
CA ILE A 25 12.14 -8.72 8.87
C ILE A 25 11.43 -8.30 7.57
N VAL A 26 11.47 -7.03 7.21
CA VAL A 26 10.95 -6.55 5.91
C VAL A 26 11.70 -7.20 4.75
N GLY A 27 13.02 -7.32 4.86
CA GLY A 27 13.87 -7.99 3.89
C GLY A 27 13.62 -7.51 2.46
N ASN A 28 13.12 -8.42 1.61
CA ASN A 28 12.81 -8.16 0.21
C ASN A 28 11.32 -7.87 -0.09
N SER A 29 10.44 -7.92 0.91
CA SER A 29 8.98 -7.78 0.72
C SER A 29 8.51 -6.34 0.60
N GLY A 30 9.37 -5.36 0.89
CA GLY A 30 9.04 -3.94 0.96
C GLY A 30 8.62 -3.31 -0.37
N MET A 31 8.04 -2.10 -0.25
CA MET A 31 7.80 -1.22 -1.38
C MET A 31 9.13 -0.68 -1.95
N GLY A 32 9.15 -0.40 -3.26
CA GLY A 32 10.30 0.18 -3.92
C GLY A 32 11.44 -0.82 -4.18
N LYS A 33 12.66 -0.30 -4.32
CA LYS A 33 13.84 -1.07 -4.73
C LYS A 33 14.73 -1.51 -3.56
N LEU A 34 14.56 -0.95 -2.37
CA LEU A 34 15.38 -1.30 -1.23
C LEU A 34 15.15 -2.75 -0.79
N VAL A 35 16.23 -3.43 -0.48
CA VAL A 35 16.27 -4.78 0.07
C VAL A 35 17.18 -4.74 1.29
N TYR A 36 16.77 -5.40 2.37
CA TYR A 36 17.53 -5.43 3.62
C TYR A 36 18.09 -6.83 3.84
N GLU A 37 19.41 -6.92 4.02
CA GLU A 37 20.14 -8.17 4.27
C GLU A 37 20.97 -8.05 5.56
N PRO A 38 21.07 -9.11 6.37
CA PRO A 38 20.41 -10.42 6.18
C PRO A 38 18.90 -10.35 6.44
N GLN A 39 18.11 -11.09 5.65
CA GLN A 39 16.67 -11.19 5.88
C GLN A 39 16.38 -12.15 7.03
N ILE A 40 15.48 -11.75 7.93
CA ILE A 40 14.94 -12.61 8.99
C ILE A 40 13.58 -13.13 8.53
N GLU A 41 13.49 -14.42 8.25
CA GLU A 41 12.21 -15.06 7.93
C GLU A 41 11.43 -15.30 9.21
N ILE A 42 10.26 -14.67 9.33
CA ILE A 42 9.36 -14.89 10.47
C ILE A 42 8.19 -15.80 10.06
N THR A 43 7.95 -15.99 8.77
CA THR A 43 6.75 -16.61 8.23
C THR A 43 7.08 -17.58 7.11
N GLN A 44 6.23 -18.59 6.90
CA GLN A 44 6.34 -19.55 5.82
C GLN A 44 5.34 -19.24 4.71
N GLU A 45 5.77 -19.44 3.47
CA GLU A 45 5.14 -19.38 2.13
C GLU A 45 3.87 -18.56 1.87
N LYS A 46 3.91 -17.82 0.75
CA LYS A 46 2.78 -17.09 0.15
C LYS A 46 1.81 -18.07 -0.54
N ARG A 47 0.53 -18.05 -0.14
CA ARG A 47 -0.58 -18.52 -0.97
C ARG A 47 -1.60 -17.39 -1.11
N MET A 48 -2.16 -17.24 -2.31
CA MET A 48 -3.33 -16.38 -2.51
C MET A 48 -4.55 -17.26 -2.18
N ASP A 49 -5.01 -17.16 -0.95
CA ASP A 49 -6.29 -17.71 -0.54
C ASP A 49 -7.43 -16.81 -1.03
N ASP A 50 -8.66 -17.23 -0.77
CA ASP A 50 -9.86 -16.45 -1.04
C ASP A 50 -9.74 -15.04 -0.44
N LEU A 51 -9.98 -14.01 -1.26
CA LEU A 51 -9.90 -12.60 -0.83
C LEU A 51 -10.90 -12.29 0.28
N ASP A 52 -12.07 -12.94 0.28
CA ASP A 52 -13.09 -12.77 1.31
C ASP A 52 -12.62 -13.35 2.64
N GLU A 53 -11.92 -14.48 2.61
CA GLU A 53 -11.31 -15.05 3.80
C GLU A 53 -10.23 -14.13 4.37
N LEU A 54 -9.30 -13.64 3.53
CA LEU A 54 -8.25 -12.71 3.94
C LEU A 54 -8.82 -11.40 4.50
N ALA A 55 -9.88 -10.86 3.87
CA ALA A 55 -10.57 -9.67 4.38
C ALA A 55 -11.17 -9.91 5.77
N GLY A 56 -11.82 -11.06 5.98
CA GLY A 56 -12.36 -11.44 7.29
C GLY A 56 -11.28 -11.57 8.37
N GLN A 57 -10.14 -12.15 8.04
CA GLN A 57 -9.00 -12.24 8.97
C GLN A 57 -8.39 -10.85 9.27
N CYS A 58 -8.31 -9.95 8.28
CA CYS A 58 -7.92 -8.56 8.51
C CYS A 58 -8.83 -7.86 9.51
N GLN A 59 -10.16 -8.07 9.42
CA GLN A 59 -11.12 -7.51 10.37
C GLN A 59 -10.89 -8.03 11.80
N LYS A 60 -10.65 -9.32 11.98
CA LYS A 60 -10.31 -9.90 13.30
C LYS A 60 -9.08 -9.22 13.91
N ILE A 61 -8.03 -9.02 13.11
CA ILE A 61 -6.80 -8.35 13.58
C ILE A 61 -7.07 -6.92 14.00
N LEU A 62 -7.88 -6.18 13.24
CA LEU A 62 -8.26 -4.81 13.58
C LEU A 62 -9.07 -4.75 14.88
N ASN A 63 -9.94 -5.74 15.11
CA ASN A 63 -10.74 -5.88 16.33
C ASN A 63 -9.93 -6.42 17.54
N THR A 64 -8.64 -6.63 17.39
CA THR A 64 -7.78 -7.20 18.45
C THR A 64 -8.05 -8.68 18.72
N GLU A 65 -8.76 -9.37 17.83
CA GLU A 65 -9.06 -10.78 17.93
C GLU A 65 -7.89 -11.66 17.45
N TYR A 66 -7.89 -12.93 17.81
CA TYR A 66 -6.90 -13.89 17.31
C TYR A 66 -7.15 -14.19 15.83
N SER A 67 -6.08 -14.23 15.03
CA SER A 67 -6.11 -14.65 13.63
C SER A 67 -5.10 -15.77 13.41
N ASP A 68 -5.56 -16.89 12.87
CA ASP A 68 -4.74 -18.03 12.46
C ASP A 68 -3.95 -17.75 11.15
N LYS A 69 -4.33 -16.72 10.39
CA LYS A 69 -3.68 -16.30 9.14
C LYS A 69 -2.83 -15.03 9.29
N LEU A 70 -2.44 -14.67 10.51
CA LEU A 70 -1.66 -13.44 10.75
C LEU A 70 -0.30 -13.48 10.03
N ASP A 71 0.33 -14.64 9.93
CA ASP A 71 1.59 -14.84 9.21
C ASP A 71 1.43 -14.50 7.73
N GLU A 72 0.39 -15.02 7.09
CA GLU A 72 0.08 -14.79 5.68
C GLU A 72 -0.26 -13.34 5.39
N LEU A 73 -1.12 -12.73 6.21
CA LEU A 73 -1.49 -11.33 6.08
C LEU A 73 -0.29 -10.39 6.26
N TYR A 74 0.63 -10.74 7.16
CA TYR A 74 1.86 -9.97 7.31
C TYR A 74 2.75 -10.07 6.07
N GLN A 75 2.92 -11.26 5.49
CA GLN A 75 3.70 -11.44 4.26
C GLN A 75 3.10 -10.67 3.08
N LEU A 76 1.78 -10.70 2.94
CA LEU A 76 1.08 -10.07 1.83
C LEU A 76 0.97 -8.55 1.97
N GLY A 77 0.92 -7.98 3.16
CA GLY A 77 0.61 -6.56 3.33
C GLY A 77 1.33 -5.81 4.45
N GLY A 78 2.09 -6.50 5.29
CA GLY A 78 2.63 -5.95 6.54
C GLY A 78 3.60 -4.77 6.43
N THR A 79 4.15 -4.52 5.23
CA THR A 79 5.11 -3.43 4.98
C THR A 79 4.49 -2.21 4.31
N SER A 80 3.19 -2.27 3.95
CA SER A 80 2.49 -1.16 3.30
C SER A 80 1.89 -0.21 4.33
N GLY A 81 2.12 1.11 4.16
CA GLY A 81 1.53 2.14 5.01
C GLY A 81 0.04 2.39 4.73
N GLY A 82 -0.59 3.22 5.59
CA GLY A 82 -1.98 3.65 5.46
C GLY A 82 -2.94 2.90 6.38
N ALA A 83 -4.09 3.52 6.65
CA ALA A 83 -5.03 3.10 7.69
C ALA A 83 -5.85 1.84 7.33
N ARG A 84 -6.15 1.63 6.04
CA ARG A 84 -6.95 0.48 5.60
C ARG A 84 -6.09 -0.75 5.39
N PRO A 85 -6.60 -1.95 5.75
CA PRO A 85 -5.93 -3.22 5.49
C PRO A 85 -5.73 -3.42 3.99
N LYS A 86 -4.58 -3.96 3.62
CA LYS A 86 -4.26 -4.23 2.22
C LYS A 86 -3.27 -5.37 2.09
N ILE A 87 -3.30 -6.04 0.95
CA ILE A 87 -2.33 -7.06 0.57
C ILE A 87 -1.61 -6.67 -0.72
N MET A 88 -0.40 -7.19 -0.87
CA MET A 88 0.38 -7.12 -2.11
C MET A 88 0.46 -8.54 -2.67
N THR A 89 -0.10 -8.76 -3.85
CA THR A 89 -0.19 -10.09 -4.45
C THR A 89 -0.01 -10.02 -5.97
N GLU A 90 0.34 -11.15 -6.57
CA GLU A 90 0.35 -11.29 -8.03
C GLU A 90 -1.03 -11.77 -8.50
N TYR A 91 -1.53 -11.13 -9.57
CA TYR A 91 -2.72 -11.57 -10.27
C TYR A 91 -2.52 -11.41 -11.79
N GLN A 92 -2.68 -12.50 -12.52
CA GLN A 92 -2.49 -12.55 -13.98
C GLN A 92 -1.13 -12.01 -14.44
N GLY A 93 -0.06 -12.35 -13.72
CA GLY A 93 1.32 -11.96 -14.05
C GLY A 93 1.66 -10.49 -13.80
N LYS A 94 0.82 -9.78 -13.03
CA LYS A 94 1.03 -8.39 -12.59
C LYS A 94 0.98 -8.31 -11.07
N ASP A 95 1.76 -7.41 -10.51
CA ASP A 95 1.76 -7.13 -9.07
C ASP A 95 0.67 -6.11 -8.71
N TRP A 96 -0.17 -6.44 -7.74
CA TRP A 96 -1.30 -5.62 -7.29
C TRP A 96 -1.20 -5.29 -5.80
N ILE A 97 -1.78 -4.15 -5.44
CA ILE A 97 -2.18 -3.83 -4.07
C ILE A 97 -3.70 -3.94 -4.04
N ILE A 98 -4.25 -4.84 -3.21
CA ILE A 98 -5.69 -5.00 -3.01
C ILE A 98 -6.03 -4.48 -1.62
N LYS A 99 -7.00 -3.56 -1.53
CA LYS A 99 -7.44 -2.94 -0.27
C LYS A 99 -8.72 -3.57 0.22
N PHE A 100 -8.78 -3.83 1.51
CA PHE A 100 -9.97 -4.33 2.19
C PHE A 100 -10.65 -3.22 2.99
N PRO A 101 -11.99 -3.29 3.19
CA PRO A 101 -12.71 -2.36 4.05
C PRO A 101 -12.15 -2.39 5.48
N ALA A 102 -12.06 -1.23 6.14
CA ALA A 102 -11.87 -1.15 7.58
C ALA A 102 -13.23 -1.35 8.29
N HIS A 103 -13.20 -1.55 9.62
CA HIS A 103 -14.42 -1.79 10.40
C HIS A 103 -15.48 -0.67 10.28
N VAL A 104 -15.03 0.56 10.09
CA VAL A 104 -15.90 1.73 9.96
C VAL A 104 -16.39 1.98 8.53
N ASP A 105 -15.87 1.25 7.55
CA ASP A 105 -16.20 1.44 6.15
C ASP A 105 -17.52 0.72 5.78
N GLY A 106 -18.28 1.33 4.86
CA GLY A 106 -19.42 0.66 4.24
C GLY A 106 -19.00 -0.45 3.26
N LYS A 107 -19.94 -1.35 2.94
CA LYS A 107 -19.70 -2.46 1.99
C LYS A 107 -19.32 -2.00 0.58
N ASN A 108 -19.62 -0.75 0.24
CA ASN A 108 -19.39 -0.16 -1.09
C ASN A 108 -18.05 0.60 -1.21
N ILE A 109 -17.22 0.65 -0.15
CA ILE A 109 -16.00 1.47 -0.16
C ILE A 109 -15.02 1.08 -1.26
N GLY A 110 -14.85 -0.22 -1.54
CA GLY A 110 -13.98 -0.70 -2.63
C GLY A 110 -14.50 -0.27 -4.00
N ARG A 111 -15.81 -0.34 -4.22
CA ARG A 111 -16.46 0.16 -5.45
C ARG A 111 -16.29 1.67 -5.58
N GLN A 112 -16.53 2.44 -4.52
CA GLN A 112 -16.35 3.89 -4.53
C GLN A 112 -14.91 4.27 -4.89
N GLU A 113 -13.91 3.64 -4.29
CA GLU A 113 -12.50 3.91 -4.61
C GLU A 113 -12.19 3.56 -6.08
N TYR A 114 -12.78 2.49 -6.61
CA TYR A 114 -12.66 2.14 -8.03
C TYR A 114 -13.28 3.20 -8.94
N GLU A 115 -14.52 3.65 -8.67
CA GLU A 115 -15.20 4.68 -9.42
C GLU A 115 -14.44 6.01 -9.36
N TYR A 116 -13.91 6.40 -8.20
CA TYR A 116 -13.01 7.56 -8.08
C TYR A 116 -11.77 7.43 -8.96
N SER A 117 -11.20 6.24 -9.07
CA SER A 117 -10.04 6.00 -9.93
C SER A 117 -10.37 6.17 -11.42
N LEU A 118 -11.57 5.78 -11.85
CA LEU A 118 -12.05 6.00 -13.22
C LEU A 118 -12.26 7.50 -13.48
N CYS A 119 -12.92 8.20 -12.55
CA CYS A 119 -13.13 9.64 -12.64
C CYS A 119 -11.79 10.41 -12.71
N ALA A 120 -10.80 10.01 -11.90
CA ALA A 120 -9.47 10.62 -11.94
C ALA A 120 -8.82 10.47 -13.32
N ARG A 121 -8.95 9.31 -13.97
CA ARG A 121 -8.46 9.11 -15.35
C ARG A 121 -9.19 10.00 -16.36
N GLU A 122 -10.50 10.12 -16.25
CA GLU A 122 -11.30 11.02 -17.12
C GLU A 122 -10.89 12.48 -16.93
N CYS A 123 -10.43 12.87 -15.73
CA CYS A 123 -9.84 14.18 -15.46
C CYS A 123 -8.39 14.32 -16.00
N GLY A 124 -7.88 13.34 -16.75
CA GLY A 124 -6.55 13.36 -17.33
C GLY A 124 -5.41 13.10 -16.34
N ILE A 125 -5.70 12.46 -15.20
CA ILE A 125 -4.68 12.04 -14.23
C ILE A 125 -4.11 10.69 -14.66
N THR A 126 -2.81 10.61 -14.83
CA THR A 126 -2.08 9.37 -15.09
C THR A 126 -2.08 8.51 -13.84
N MET A 127 -2.66 7.31 -13.93
CA MET A 127 -2.75 6.33 -12.86
C MET A 127 -2.35 4.94 -13.33
N SER A 128 -1.84 4.13 -12.40
CA SER A 128 -1.71 2.69 -12.62
C SER A 128 -3.06 2.04 -12.92
N GLU A 129 -3.06 0.87 -13.54
CA GLU A 129 -4.28 0.10 -13.80
C GLU A 129 -5.01 -0.19 -12.49
N THR A 130 -6.33 -0.01 -12.49
CA THR A 130 -7.19 -0.30 -11.34
C THR A 130 -8.24 -1.34 -11.72
N LYS A 131 -8.66 -2.13 -10.74
CA LYS A 131 -9.64 -3.21 -10.91
C LYS A 131 -10.51 -3.33 -9.66
N LEU A 132 -11.77 -3.65 -9.85
CA LEU A 132 -12.66 -4.09 -8.80
C LEU A 132 -12.63 -5.63 -8.76
N PHE A 133 -12.03 -6.19 -7.73
CA PHE A 133 -12.00 -7.63 -7.50
C PHE A 133 -13.33 -8.08 -6.90
N PRO A 134 -13.92 -9.20 -7.36
CA PRO A 134 -15.21 -9.66 -6.87
C PRO A 134 -15.14 -10.07 -5.40
N SER A 135 -16.25 -9.94 -4.69
CA SER A 135 -16.47 -10.39 -3.32
C SER A 135 -17.92 -10.85 -3.15
N GLU A 136 -18.15 -11.84 -2.28
CA GLU A 136 -19.49 -12.25 -1.86
C GLU A 136 -19.97 -11.44 -0.65
N ASN A 137 -19.05 -10.78 0.07
CA ASN A 137 -19.32 -10.09 1.32
C ASN A 137 -19.54 -8.57 1.18
N CYS A 138 -19.06 -7.98 0.06
CA CYS A 138 -19.15 -6.55 -0.22
C CYS A 138 -19.26 -6.30 -1.73
N ASP A 139 -19.38 -5.03 -2.14
CA ASP A 139 -19.49 -4.62 -3.55
C ASP A 139 -18.20 -4.85 -4.37
N GLY A 140 -17.18 -5.38 -3.75
CA GLY A 140 -15.88 -5.71 -4.32
C GLY A 140 -14.72 -4.99 -3.63
N TYR A 141 -13.51 -5.51 -3.88
CA TYR A 141 -12.26 -4.97 -3.34
C TYR A 141 -11.54 -4.13 -4.40
N PHE A 142 -11.15 -2.92 -4.01
CA PHE A 142 -10.35 -2.07 -4.88
C PHE A 142 -8.94 -2.62 -5.02
N GLY A 143 -8.48 -2.80 -6.25
CA GLY A 143 -7.10 -3.15 -6.55
C GLY A 143 -6.45 -2.13 -7.47
N ILE A 144 -5.17 -1.87 -7.22
CA ILE A 144 -4.32 -1.03 -8.07
C ILE A 144 -3.02 -1.76 -8.38
N GLN A 145 -2.62 -1.74 -9.64
CA GLN A 145 -1.34 -2.31 -10.07
C GLN A 145 -0.19 -1.53 -9.42
N ARG A 146 0.80 -2.24 -8.90
CA ARG A 146 1.98 -1.63 -8.29
C ARG A 146 2.80 -0.87 -9.33
N PHE A 147 3.04 0.41 -9.08
CA PHE A 147 3.88 1.27 -9.91
C PHE A 147 5.38 1.09 -9.65
N ASP A 148 5.73 0.45 -8.55
CA ASP A 148 7.10 0.17 -8.16
C ASP A 148 7.64 -1.17 -8.70
N ARG A 149 6.90 -1.77 -9.62
CA ARG A 149 7.27 -2.99 -10.35
C ARG A 149 7.06 -2.77 -11.84
N GLU A 150 8.13 -2.96 -12.61
CA GLU A 150 8.13 -2.89 -14.06
C GLU A 150 8.55 -4.23 -14.65
N LYS A 151 7.89 -4.67 -15.73
CA LYS A 151 8.29 -5.85 -16.47
C LYS A 151 9.18 -5.44 -17.65
N VAL A 152 10.47 -5.73 -17.55
CA VAL A 152 11.48 -5.45 -18.59
C VAL A 152 12.09 -6.78 -19.03
N ASP A 153 12.02 -7.09 -20.32
CA ASP A 153 12.56 -8.34 -20.90
C ASP A 153 12.12 -9.61 -20.17
N GLY A 154 10.84 -9.66 -19.76
CA GLY A 154 10.25 -10.79 -19.04
C GLY A 154 10.65 -10.89 -17.55
N LYS A 155 11.49 -10.01 -17.05
CA LYS A 155 11.90 -9.94 -15.65
C LYS A 155 11.24 -8.77 -14.93
N ILE A 156 10.90 -8.98 -13.65
CA ILE A 156 10.37 -7.90 -12.80
C ILE A 156 11.56 -7.05 -12.32
N LYS A 157 11.54 -5.77 -12.70
CA LYS A 157 12.45 -4.74 -12.22
C LYS A 157 11.77 -3.92 -11.13
N ARG A 158 12.48 -3.68 -10.03
CA ARG A 158 12.02 -2.80 -8.95
C ARG A 158 12.37 -1.35 -9.26
N VAL A 159 11.43 -0.44 -9.00
CA VAL A 159 11.61 1.01 -9.13
C VAL A 159 11.84 1.63 -7.77
N HIS A 160 12.77 2.58 -7.67
CA HIS A 160 12.96 3.35 -6.44
C HIS A 160 11.73 4.17 -6.11
N VAL A 161 11.35 4.16 -4.84
CA VAL A 161 10.23 4.93 -4.31
C VAL A 161 10.67 5.62 -3.03
N ALA A 162 10.35 6.91 -2.90
CA ALA A 162 10.45 7.67 -1.67
C ALA A 162 9.19 8.52 -1.51
N THR A 163 8.70 8.66 -0.29
CA THR A 163 7.58 9.57 -0.01
C THR A 163 8.07 11.01 0.05
N ALA A 164 7.19 11.97 -0.26
CA ALA A 164 7.52 13.40 -0.09
C ALA A 164 7.90 13.72 1.37
N ALA A 165 7.22 13.08 2.33
CA ALA A 165 7.55 13.23 3.75
C ALA A 165 8.99 12.79 4.06
N ALA A 166 9.42 11.63 3.53
CA ALA A 166 10.79 11.15 3.73
C ALA A 166 11.83 12.08 3.10
N LEU A 167 11.55 12.63 1.91
CA LEU A 167 12.46 13.56 1.21
C LEU A 167 12.57 14.92 1.90
N LEU A 168 11.54 15.33 2.61
CA LEU A 168 11.48 16.58 3.35
C LEU A 168 11.72 16.42 4.85
N GLU A 169 12.08 15.22 5.30
CA GLU A 169 12.30 14.87 6.72
C GLU A 169 11.12 15.24 7.63
N LEU A 170 9.89 15.05 7.12
CA LEU A 170 8.66 15.37 7.84
C LEU A 170 8.13 14.12 8.57
N ASP A 171 7.51 14.36 9.73
CA ASP A 171 6.74 13.32 10.42
C ASP A 171 5.47 13.02 9.63
N TYR A 172 5.37 11.80 9.12
CA TYR A 172 4.22 11.36 8.32
C TYR A 172 2.92 11.20 9.15
N GLU A 173 3.02 11.12 10.47
CA GLU A 173 1.85 11.04 11.37
C GLU A 173 1.22 12.42 11.60
N GLN A 174 1.96 13.50 11.33
CA GLN A 174 1.46 14.87 11.44
C GLN A 174 1.29 15.51 10.06
N PRO A 175 0.05 15.84 9.65
CA PRO A 175 -0.19 16.48 8.36
C PRO A 175 0.39 17.90 8.35
N SER A 176 1.60 18.05 7.80
CA SER A 176 2.35 19.31 7.78
C SER A 176 2.74 19.75 6.37
N LEU A 177 2.50 18.92 5.34
CA LEU A 177 2.86 19.21 3.96
C LEU A 177 1.66 19.83 3.21
N ASP A 178 1.82 21.09 2.78
CA ASP A 178 0.86 21.75 1.91
C ASP A 178 1.14 21.51 0.41
N TYR A 179 0.16 21.78 -0.44
CA TYR A 179 0.30 21.62 -1.89
C TYR A 179 1.31 22.57 -2.52
N HIS A 180 1.55 23.75 -1.95
CA HIS A 180 2.57 24.67 -2.45
C HIS A 180 3.97 24.07 -2.30
N SER A 181 4.27 23.51 -1.14
CA SER A 181 5.53 22.82 -0.87
C SER A 181 5.67 21.55 -1.72
N LEU A 182 4.59 20.79 -1.91
CA LEU A 182 4.57 19.61 -2.76
C LEU A 182 4.82 19.96 -4.24
N MET A 183 4.24 21.05 -4.74
CA MET A 183 4.49 21.54 -6.10
C MET A 183 5.95 21.96 -6.31
N LYS A 184 6.55 22.66 -5.34
CA LYS A 184 7.99 23.02 -5.38
C LYS A 184 8.88 21.77 -5.38
N LEU A 185 8.56 20.80 -4.53
CA LEU A 185 9.29 19.54 -4.49
C LEU A 185 9.21 18.81 -5.84
N THR A 186 8.02 18.74 -6.44
CA THR A 186 7.82 18.15 -7.76
C THR A 186 8.67 18.85 -8.81
N GLN A 187 8.67 20.18 -8.84
CA GLN A 187 9.47 20.97 -9.74
C GLN A 187 10.97 20.66 -9.62
N LEU A 188 11.48 20.59 -8.39
CA LEU A 188 12.89 20.28 -8.12
C LEU A 188 13.27 18.87 -8.57
N LEU A 189 12.45 17.86 -8.23
CA LEU A 189 12.75 16.45 -8.51
C LEU A 189 12.66 16.09 -9.99
N THR A 190 11.83 16.80 -10.74
CA THR A 190 11.59 16.54 -12.17
C THR A 190 12.36 17.49 -13.09
N ALA A 191 13.31 18.26 -12.57
CA ALA A 191 14.05 19.29 -13.30
C ALA A 191 13.10 20.27 -14.06
N ASP A 192 12.01 20.66 -13.40
CA ASP A 192 10.98 21.56 -13.92
C ASP A 192 10.19 21.01 -15.14
N ASP A 193 10.06 19.69 -15.25
CA ASP A 193 9.27 19.07 -16.30
C ASP A 193 7.80 19.52 -16.25
N HIS A 194 7.31 20.07 -17.37
CA HIS A 194 5.96 20.65 -17.46
C HIS A 194 4.87 19.60 -17.25
N GLU A 195 5.01 18.42 -17.83
CA GLU A 195 4.02 17.36 -17.73
C GLU A 195 3.86 16.86 -16.29
N GLN A 196 4.97 16.67 -15.58
CA GLN A 196 4.95 16.23 -14.18
C GLN A 196 4.31 17.27 -13.25
N ARG A 197 4.58 18.56 -13.49
CA ARG A 197 3.92 19.65 -12.75
C ARG A 197 2.43 19.70 -13.03
N GLU A 198 2.02 19.58 -14.30
CA GLU A 198 0.63 19.53 -14.68
C GLU A 198 -0.08 18.34 -14.05
N GLN A 199 0.51 17.16 -14.07
CA GLN A 199 -0.03 15.96 -13.41
C GLN A 199 -0.18 16.16 -11.89
N MET A 200 0.78 16.79 -11.22
CA MET A 200 0.66 17.11 -9.81
C MET A 200 -0.46 18.12 -9.54
N TYR A 201 -0.58 19.16 -10.36
CA TYR A 201 -1.64 20.15 -10.27
C TYR A 201 -3.03 19.52 -10.46
N ARG A 202 -3.19 18.63 -11.46
CA ARG A 202 -4.44 17.89 -11.67
C ARG A 202 -4.81 17.05 -10.45
N ARG A 203 -3.84 16.34 -9.85
CA ARG A 203 -4.06 15.57 -8.60
C ARG A 203 -4.49 16.48 -7.44
N MET A 204 -3.85 17.61 -7.28
CA MET A 204 -4.23 18.61 -6.27
C MET A 204 -5.70 19.06 -6.46
N CYS A 205 -6.05 19.49 -7.66
CA CYS A 205 -7.42 19.92 -7.97
C CYS A 205 -8.43 18.78 -7.70
N PHE A 206 -8.14 17.57 -8.20
CA PHE A 206 -8.99 16.42 -8.00
C PHE A 206 -9.21 16.12 -6.52
N ASN A 207 -8.14 16.07 -5.71
CA ASN A 207 -8.23 15.80 -4.28
C ASN A 207 -9.07 16.86 -3.54
N VAL A 208 -8.90 18.14 -3.88
CA VAL A 208 -9.68 19.23 -3.28
C VAL A 208 -11.18 19.09 -3.61
N PHE A 209 -11.54 18.87 -4.89
CA PHE A 209 -12.94 18.76 -5.32
C PHE A 209 -13.58 17.43 -4.89
N ALA A 210 -12.84 16.36 -4.86
CA ALA A 210 -13.33 15.04 -4.47
C ALA A 210 -13.31 14.81 -2.94
N HIS A 211 -12.83 15.77 -2.16
CA HIS A 211 -12.66 15.66 -0.70
C HIS A 211 -11.86 14.41 -0.29
N ASN A 212 -10.81 14.08 -1.04
CA ASN A 212 -9.97 12.91 -0.84
C ASN A 212 -8.73 13.25 0.00
#